data_76a6cb9ed0819eb85dd2ae18da1ddbd8
#
_entry.id   76a6cb9ed0819eb85dd2ae18da1ddbd8
#
_cell.length_a   1.000
_cell.length_b   1.000
_cell.length_c   1.000
_cell.angle_alpha   90.00
_cell.angle_beta   90.00
_cell.angle_gamma   90.00
#
_symmetry.space_group_name_H-M   'P 1'
#
loop_
_entity.id
_entity.type
_entity.pdbx_description
1 polymer ?
#
loop_
_entity_poly.entity_id
_entity_poly.type
_entity_poly.pdbx_seq_one_letter_code
_entity_poly.pdbx_strand_id
1 'polypeptide(L)'
;MLIDTFTIIAICTLVLLVILSSVLNPFMRKVESAADADENEVAESEMPAVSIVVLATGTTETLDAHLSVLLTQNYEQPYEVIVVGVKGDLSTEDVIGKYSVDHKNLYSTYIPQRSLFISKQKLSVALGVKAAHNEWIVLLDAKDRPASSMWLRKMAAKMDKDTNLVLGYSNYDPEAKPYYRFDRLRNECYLLRKASRKTAYRTESGNFAFRRSEFLEQDGYLGNLQYVGGEYEFLINKFARTYGSRIAVSPEAFVIEDVPTKKAWFNRKLYLKSIRKDLERTSAARSLYVADLLFMYLNYIAIIAAAAYSGLTMNWILLGTSALTLILTITSRILSARKAYRKFEADLSLWTVVFYEFSIVFHKLSVILRYRMADKYDFTTHKL
;
A
#
# COMPACT_ATOMS: atom_id res chain seq x y z
N MET A 1 -4.68 -45.49 28.46
CA MET A 1 -5.44 -44.57 27.60
C MET A 1 -4.90 -44.78 26.18
N LEU A 2 -5.63 -45.52 25.35
CA LEU A 2 -5.21 -45.79 23.97
C LEU A 2 -5.55 -44.54 23.15
N ILE A 3 -4.55 -44.00 22.47
CA ILE A 3 -4.74 -42.91 21.51
C ILE A 3 -5.45 -43.54 20.31
N ASP A 4 -6.67 -43.16 20.05
CA ASP A 4 -7.45 -43.65 18.91
C ASP A 4 -7.02 -42.93 17.60
N THR A 5 -7.32 -43.55 16.47
CA THR A 5 -6.98 -43.04 15.14
C THR A 5 -7.54 -41.62 14.90
N PHE A 6 -8.75 -41.35 15.45
CA PHE A 6 -9.35 -40.03 15.33
C PHE A 6 -8.52 -38.95 16.04
N THR A 7 -8.05 -39.21 17.24
CA THR A 7 -7.19 -38.28 18.01
C THR A 7 -5.90 -37.99 17.27
N ILE A 8 -5.26 -38.99 16.63
CA ILE A 8 -4.05 -38.80 15.84
C ILE A 8 -4.34 -37.88 14.64
N ILE A 9 -5.38 -38.16 13.89
CA ILE A 9 -5.78 -37.33 12.72
C ILE A 9 -6.07 -35.90 13.16
N ALA A 10 -6.81 -35.70 14.26
CA ALA A 10 -7.12 -34.37 14.79
C ALA A 10 -5.86 -33.60 15.17
N ILE A 11 -4.91 -34.22 15.85
CA ILE A 11 -3.62 -33.61 16.22
C ILE A 11 -2.84 -33.21 14.95
N CYS A 12 -2.69 -34.12 13.98
CA CYS A 12 -2.01 -33.82 12.72
C CYS A 12 -2.65 -32.64 11.97
N THR A 13 -3.97 -32.59 11.96
CA THR A 13 -4.73 -31.50 11.32
C THR A 13 -4.50 -30.18 12.05
N LEU A 14 -4.54 -30.13 13.37
CA LEU A 14 -4.26 -28.94 14.16
C LEU A 14 -2.84 -28.42 13.91
N VAL A 15 -1.83 -29.29 13.93
CA VAL A 15 -0.44 -28.91 13.66
C VAL A 15 -0.28 -28.35 12.24
N LEU A 16 -0.86 -29.00 11.24
CA LEU A 16 -0.83 -28.53 9.85
C LEU A 16 -1.47 -27.14 9.72
N LEU A 17 -2.63 -26.93 10.35
CA LEU A 17 -3.33 -25.64 10.28
C LEU A 17 -2.58 -24.52 10.99
N VAL A 18 -1.93 -24.79 12.12
CA VAL A 18 -1.05 -23.80 12.79
C VAL A 18 0.10 -23.39 11.88
N ILE A 19 0.76 -24.35 11.22
CA ILE A 19 1.87 -24.07 10.29
C ILE A 19 1.36 -23.24 9.12
N LEU A 20 0.29 -23.65 8.45
CA LEU A 20 -0.27 -22.92 7.30
C LEU A 20 -0.75 -21.51 7.67
N SER A 21 -1.46 -21.38 8.78
CA SER A 21 -1.93 -20.10 9.32
C SER A 21 -0.76 -19.13 9.63
N SER A 22 0.37 -19.65 10.12
CA SER A 22 1.54 -18.85 10.45
C SER A 22 2.34 -18.47 9.20
N VAL A 23 2.65 -19.44 8.33
CA VAL A 23 3.49 -19.22 7.12
C VAL A 23 2.81 -18.31 6.09
N LEU A 24 1.49 -18.37 5.98
CA LEU A 24 0.73 -17.54 5.05
C LEU A 24 0.50 -16.11 5.55
N ASN A 25 0.72 -15.84 6.84
CA ASN A 25 0.56 -14.50 7.40
C ASN A 25 1.45 -13.48 6.65
N PRO A 26 0.92 -12.34 6.16
CA PRO A 26 1.70 -11.30 5.49
C PRO A 26 2.88 -10.78 6.31
N PHE A 27 2.75 -10.72 7.64
CA PHE A 27 3.80 -10.26 8.54
C PHE A 27 4.94 -11.26 8.75
N MET A 28 4.71 -12.55 8.50
CA MET A 28 5.72 -13.59 8.72
C MET A 28 6.87 -13.50 7.72
N ARG A 29 6.57 -13.09 6.51
CA ARG A 29 7.53 -13.11 5.41
C ARG A 29 8.27 -11.78 5.32
N LYS A 30 9.58 -11.83 5.13
CA LYS A 30 10.42 -10.64 4.95
C LYS A 30 9.98 -9.83 3.72
N VAL A 31 9.95 -8.51 3.90
CA VAL A 31 9.80 -7.52 2.83
C VAL A 31 11.19 -6.96 2.57
N GLU A 32 12.01 -7.71 1.87
CA GLU A 32 13.38 -7.34 1.48
C GLU A 32 13.63 -7.86 0.07
N SER A 33 14.30 -7.07 -0.73
CA SER A 33 14.92 -7.54 -1.97
C SER A 33 16.31 -8.09 -1.64
N ALA A 34 16.80 -9.06 -2.43
CA ALA A 34 18.21 -9.43 -2.38
C ALA A 34 19.13 -8.21 -2.66
N ALA A 35 18.64 -7.24 -3.43
CA ALA A 35 19.33 -5.97 -3.72
C ALA A 35 19.25 -4.94 -2.57
N ASP A 36 18.39 -5.14 -1.56
CA ASP A 36 18.34 -4.28 -0.37
C ASP A 36 19.35 -4.75 0.70
N ALA A 37 19.85 -5.99 0.59
CA ALA A 37 20.93 -6.52 1.41
C ALA A 37 22.32 -6.06 0.93
N ASP A 38 22.46 -5.67 -0.34
CA ASP A 38 23.66 -5.01 -0.83
C ASP A 38 23.59 -3.54 -0.40
N GLU A 39 24.35 -3.21 0.62
CA GLU A 39 24.64 -1.85 1.10
C GLU A 39 25.42 -0.98 0.10
N ASN A 40 25.53 -1.40 -1.15
CA ASN A 40 26.04 -0.57 -2.22
C ASN A 40 24.99 0.50 -2.52
N GLU A 41 24.98 1.54 -1.68
CA GLU A 41 24.34 2.80 -2.00
C GLU A 41 24.92 3.26 -3.36
N VAL A 42 24.04 3.41 -4.35
CA VAL A 42 24.42 4.07 -5.61
C VAL A 42 25.09 5.38 -5.23
N ALA A 43 26.31 5.60 -5.71
CA ALA A 43 27.05 6.82 -5.44
C ALA A 43 26.16 8.02 -5.77
N GLU A 44 26.12 9.04 -4.95
CA GLU A 44 25.23 10.21 -5.13
C GLU A 44 25.39 10.83 -6.53
N SER A 45 26.61 10.81 -7.09
CA SER A 45 26.89 11.27 -8.44
C SER A 45 26.21 10.46 -9.55
N GLU A 46 25.75 9.23 -9.27
CA GLU A 46 25.07 8.35 -10.22
C GLU A 46 23.55 8.36 -10.07
N MET A 47 23.03 9.06 -9.06
CA MET A 47 21.58 9.20 -8.87
C MET A 47 20.97 10.08 -9.96
N PRO A 48 19.75 9.77 -10.42
CA PRO A 48 19.13 10.53 -11.51
C PRO A 48 18.50 11.84 -11.04
N ALA A 49 18.35 12.81 -11.95
CA ALA A 49 17.44 13.94 -11.72
C ALA A 49 15.99 13.47 -11.63
N VAL A 50 15.18 14.11 -10.75
CA VAL A 50 13.83 13.65 -10.39
C VAL A 50 12.81 14.78 -10.49
N SER A 51 11.61 14.48 -11.00
CA SER A 51 10.43 15.35 -10.90
C SER A 51 9.45 14.79 -9.87
N ILE A 52 9.17 15.55 -8.83
CA ILE A 52 8.15 15.21 -7.82
C ILE A 52 6.84 15.84 -8.26
N VAL A 53 5.85 15.01 -8.58
CA VAL A 53 4.50 15.46 -8.98
C VAL A 53 3.57 15.34 -7.79
N VAL A 54 3.03 16.47 -7.32
CA VAL A 54 2.14 16.57 -6.16
C VAL A 54 0.72 16.85 -6.64
N LEU A 55 -0.22 15.96 -6.32
CA LEU A 55 -1.62 16.06 -6.73
C LEU A 55 -2.43 16.86 -5.70
N ALA A 56 -2.70 18.13 -5.97
CA ALA A 56 -3.48 19.02 -5.12
C ALA A 56 -4.92 19.18 -5.64
N THR A 57 -5.67 18.06 -5.74
CA THR A 57 -7.04 18.05 -6.29
C THR A 57 -8.14 17.92 -5.24
N GLY A 58 -7.78 17.84 -3.97
CA GLY A 58 -8.69 17.70 -2.82
C GLY A 58 -8.56 18.87 -1.83
N THR A 59 -8.64 18.57 -0.54
CA THR A 59 -8.34 19.55 0.52
C THR A 59 -6.85 19.86 0.51
N THR A 60 -6.51 21.14 0.51
CA THR A 60 -5.14 21.65 0.46
C THR A 60 -4.67 22.21 1.80
N GLU A 61 -5.43 21.97 2.86
CA GLU A 61 -5.15 22.49 4.21
C GLU A 61 -3.74 22.13 4.71
N THR A 62 -3.24 20.95 4.32
CA THR A 62 -1.91 20.47 4.72
C THR A 62 -0.82 20.72 3.68
N LEU A 63 -1.19 21.21 2.48
CA LEU A 63 -0.23 21.43 1.39
C LEU A 63 0.92 22.36 1.79
N ASP A 64 0.64 23.44 2.55
CA ASP A 64 1.66 24.40 3.00
C ASP A 64 2.77 23.69 3.81
N ALA A 65 2.37 22.89 4.80
CA ALA A 65 3.34 22.16 5.64
C ALA A 65 4.09 21.07 4.85
N HIS A 66 3.42 20.35 3.96
CA HIS A 66 4.02 19.25 3.21
C HIS A 66 4.93 19.75 2.09
N LEU A 67 4.56 20.85 1.43
CA LEU A 67 5.36 21.45 0.36
C LEU A 67 6.71 21.94 0.88
N SER A 68 6.76 22.52 2.10
CA SER A 68 8.02 22.93 2.72
C SER A 68 9.01 21.77 2.86
N VAL A 69 8.54 20.59 3.27
CA VAL A 69 9.38 19.39 3.41
C VAL A 69 9.87 18.89 2.04
N LEU A 70 9.03 18.96 1.01
CA LEU A 70 9.41 18.55 -0.35
C LEU A 70 10.45 19.46 -1.00
N LEU A 71 10.39 20.76 -0.70
CA LEU A 71 11.33 21.76 -1.24
C LEU A 71 12.69 21.78 -0.52
N THR A 72 12.79 21.14 0.65
CA THR A 72 14.00 21.10 1.48
C THR A 72 14.61 19.70 1.58
N GLN A 73 14.42 18.86 0.56
CA GLN A 73 15.02 17.53 0.53
C GLN A 73 16.55 17.60 0.40
N ASN A 74 17.24 16.77 1.17
CA ASN A 74 18.68 16.59 1.07
C ASN A 74 19.01 15.66 -0.10
N TYR A 75 19.12 16.24 -1.30
CA TYR A 75 19.38 15.54 -2.53
C TYR A 75 20.33 16.36 -3.41
N GLU A 76 21.48 15.79 -3.79
CA GLU A 76 22.54 16.54 -4.49
C GLU A 76 22.25 16.72 -5.97
N GLN A 77 21.48 15.80 -6.59
CA GLN A 77 21.14 15.92 -8.00
C GLN A 77 19.96 16.88 -8.20
N PRO A 78 19.83 17.46 -9.40
CA PRO A 78 18.71 18.35 -9.70
C PRO A 78 17.35 17.66 -9.46
N TYR A 79 16.44 18.34 -8.78
CA TYR A 79 15.06 17.91 -8.67
C TYR A 79 14.11 19.10 -8.78
N GLU A 80 12.91 18.82 -9.24
CA GLU A 80 11.83 19.79 -9.32
C GLU A 80 10.58 19.28 -8.61
N VAL A 81 9.75 20.19 -8.11
CA VAL A 81 8.46 19.91 -7.53
C VAL A 81 7.38 20.55 -8.39
N ILE A 82 6.45 19.74 -8.88
CA ILE A 82 5.35 20.16 -9.75
C ILE A 82 4.03 19.96 -9.01
N VAL A 83 3.40 21.04 -8.58
CA VAL A 83 2.08 20.99 -7.94
C VAL A 83 1.00 21.08 -9.01
N VAL A 84 0.14 20.07 -9.06
CA VAL A 84 -1.00 20.04 -9.97
C VAL A 84 -2.26 20.41 -9.23
N GLY A 85 -2.67 21.66 -9.33
CA GLY A 85 -3.87 22.23 -8.69
C GLY A 85 -5.12 22.17 -9.56
N VAL A 86 -6.23 22.68 -9.03
CA VAL A 86 -7.47 22.90 -9.76
C VAL A 86 -7.58 24.40 -10.08
N LYS A 87 -7.87 24.74 -11.33
CA LYS A 87 -7.98 26.15 -11.74
C LYS A 87 -9.03 26.90 -10.92
N GLY A 88 -8.62 28.03 -10.31
CA GLY A 88 -9.47 28.85 -9.46
C GLY A 88 -9.59 28.35 -8.01
N ASP A 89 -8.75 27.41 -7.60
CA ASP A 89 -8.53 27.09 -6.18
C ASP A 89 -7.49 28.06 -5.61
N LEU A 90 -7.99 29.21 -5.12
CA LEU A 90 -7.17 30.29 -4.58
C LEU A 90 -6.30 29.83 -3.42
N SER A 91 -6.74 28.90 -2.60
CA SER A 91 -5.96 28.39 -1.46
C SER A 91 -4.70 27.68 -1.92
N THR A 92 -4.80 26.85 -2.95
CA THR A 92 -3.63 26.20 -3.57
C THR A 92 -2.74 27.20 -4.28
N GLU A 93 -3.32 28.17 -5.01
CA GLU A 93 -2.57 29.20 -5.71
C GLU A 93 -1.78 30.10 -4.74
N ASP A 94 -2.35 30.48 -3.60
CA ASP A 94 -1.70 31.27 -2.55
C ASP A 94 -0.51 30.52 -1.93
N VAL A 95 -0.67 29.23 -1.60
CA VAL A 95 0.41 28.40 -1.05
C VAL A 95 1.55 28.31 -2.06
N ILE A 96 1.27 28.02 -3.33
CA ILE A 96 2.29 27.95 -4.38
C ILE A 96 2.98 29.32 -4.55
N GLY A 97 2.22 30.41 -4.57
CA GLY A 97 2.75 31.77 -4.69
C GLY A 97 3.75 32.11 -3.57
N LYS A 98 3.43 31.70 -2.33
CA LYS A 98 4.29 31.89 -1.15
C LYS A 98 5.67 31.28 -1.34
N TYR A 99 5.75 30.03 -1.85
CA TYR A 99 7.03 29.31 -1.98
C TYR A 99 7.77 29.58 -3.30
N SER A 100 7.06 29.97 -4.37
CA SER A 100 7.68 30.20 -5.68
C SER A 100 8.67 31.36 -5.72
N VAL A 101 8.61 32.27 -4.74
CA VAL A 101 9.56 33.39 -4.61
C VAL A 101 10.96 32.89 -4.28
N ASP A 102 11.06 31.93 -3.34
CA ASP A 102 12.33 31.44 -2.81
C ASP A 102 12.82 30.15 -3.47
N HIS A 103 11.92 29.39 -4.11
CA HIS A 103 12.22 28.07 -4.68
C HIS A 103 12.02 28.03 -6.19
N LYS A 104 13.10 28.21 -6.96
CA LYS A 104 13.09 28.21 -8.43
C LYS A 104 12.79 26.83 -9.04
N ASN A 105 12.89 25.77 -8.26
CA ASN A 105 12.56 24.40 -8.65
C ASN A 105 11.08 24.02 -8.36
N LEU A 106 10.26 24.99 -7.95
CA LEU A 106 8.81 24.80 -7.78
C LEU A 106 8.07 25.26 -9.03
N TYR A 107 7.28 24.37 -9.61
CA TYR A 107 6.41 24.63 -10.74
C TYR A 107 4.96 24.32 -10.41
N SER A 108 4.03 24.88 -11.14
CA SER A 108 2.61 24.58 -11.02
C SER A 108 1.94 24.39 -12.36
N THR A 109 0.94 23.52 -12.39
CA THR A 109 0.01 23.37 -13.51
C THR A 109 -1.40 23.13 -12.96
N TYR A 110 -2.42 23.38 -13.77
CA TYR A 110 -3.79 23.35 -13.26
C TYR A 110 -4.72 22.56 -14.17
N ILE A 111 -5.53 21.68 -13.58
CA ILE A 111 -6.62 21.03 -14.27
C ILE A 111 -7.87 21.93 -14.27
N PRO A 112 -8.81 21.76 -15.21
CA PRO A 112 -10.09 22.46 -15.20
C PRO A 112 -10.95 22.01 -13.98
N GLN A 113 -11.81 22.89 -13.51
CA GLN A 113 -12.74 22.58 -12.41
C GLN A 113 -13.66 21.39 -12.70
N ARG A 114 -14.02 21.20 -13.97
CA ARG A 114 -14.87 20.08 -14.42
C ARG A 114 -14.09 19.23 -15.42
N SER A 115 -14.15 17.93 -15.22
CA SER A 115 -13.66 16.91 -16.15
C SER A 115 -14.75 15.84 -16.29
N LEU A 116 -15.22 15.62 -17.52
CA LEU A 116 -16.33 14.69 -17.82
C LEU A 116 -15.84 13.30 -18.25
N PHE A 117 -14.70 13.24 -18.95
CA PHE A 117 -14.22 12.03 -19.62
C PHE A 117 -13.09 11.29 -18.90
N ILE A 118 -12.48 11.95 -17.92
CA ILE A 118 -11.40 11.41 -17.10
C ILE A 118 -11.53 11.91 -15.67
N SER A 119 -11.17 11.10 -14.69
CA SER A 119 -11.18 11.55 -13.30
C SER A 119 -10.15 12.68 -13.08
N LYS A 120 -10.45 13.59 -12.16
CA LYS A 120 -9.54 14.71 -11.83
C LYS A 120 -8.15 14.20 -11.42
N GLN A 121 -8.07 13.14 -10.63
CA GLN A 121 -6.81 12.54 -10.20
C GLN A 121 -5.97 12.04 -11.39
N LYS A 122 -6.56 11.27 -12.30
CA LYS A 122 -5.84 10.78 -13.50
C LYS A 122 -5.42 11.92 -14.42
N LEU A 123 -6.27 12.94 -14.57
CA LEU A 123 -5.94 14.13 -15.35
C LEU A 123 -4.77 14.89 -14.72
N SER A 124 -4.75 15.02 -13.39
CA SER A 124 -3.65 15.67 -12.67
C SER A 124 -2.34 14.91 -12.84
N VAL A 125 -2.36 13.57 -12.71
CA VAL A 125 -1.17 12.76 -13.00
C VAL A 125 -0.69 13.00 -14.42
N ALA A 126 -1.59 12.92 -15.41
CA ALA A 126 -1.23 13.08 -16.82
C ALA A 126 -0.63 14.47 -17.13
N LEU A 127 -1.18 15.54 -16.55
CA LEU A 127 -0.64 16.88 -16.70
C LEU A 127 0.67 17.06 -15.96
N GLY A 128 0.81 16.55 -14.75
CA GLY A 128 2.05 16.59 -13.97
C GLY A 128 3.19 15.87 -14.70
N VAL A 129 2.94 14.68 -15.24
CA VAL A 129 3.95 13.93 -16.02
C VAL A 129 4.32 14.64 -17.31
N LYS A 130 3.36 15.29 -18.01
CA LYS A 130 3.66 16.07 -19.21
C LYS A 130 4.45 17.34 -18.90
N ALA A 131 4.20 17.98 -17.75
CA ALA A 131 4.92 19.17 -17.30
C ALA A 131 6.34 18.84 -16.79
N ALA A 132 6.60 17.61 -16.41
CA ALA A 132 7.89 17.17 -15.86
C ALA A 132 9.00 17.20 -16.91
N HIS A 133 10.20 17.61 -16.48
CA HIS A 133 11.39 17.68 -17.34
C HIS A 133 12.31 16.47 -17.18
N ASN A 134 12.25 15.79 -16.01
CA ASN A 134 13.13 14.66 -15.71
C ASN A 134 12.51 13.32 -16.12
N GLU A 135 13.36 12.32 -16.33
CA GLU A 135 12.94 10.96 -16.70
C GLU A 135 12.27 10.24 -15.54
N TRP A 136 12.71 10.47 -14.30
CA TRP A 136 12.11 9.85 -13.14
C TRP A 136 11.03 10.74 -12.52
N ILE A 137 9.83 10.20 -12.42
CA ILE A 137 8.68 10.86 -11.79
C ILE A 137 8.43 10.18 -10.45
N VAL A 138 8.38 10.94 -9.37
CA VAL A 138 7.83 10.48 -8.09
C VAL A 138 6.46 11.11 -7.89
N LEU A 139 5.46 10.29 -7.61
CA LEU A 139 4.08 10.73 -7.46
C LEU A 139 3.69 10.77 -5.97
N LEU A 140 3.07 11.87 -5.55
CA LEU A 140 2.52 12.08 -4.22
C LEU A 140 1.16 12.79 -4.29
N ASP A 141 0.33 12.58 -3.28
CA ASP A 141 -0.82 13.45 -2.99
C ASP A 141 -0.41 14.64 -2.12
N ALA A 142 -1.15 15.74 -2.17
CA ALA A 142 -0.94 16.90 -1.30
C ALA A 142 -1.05 16.56 0.21
N LYS A 143 -1.75 15.47 0.55
CA LYS A 143 -1.90 14.94 1.91
C LYS A 143 -0.75 14.00 2.34
N ASP A 144 0.21 13.74 1.46
CA ASP A 144 1.33 12.86 1.70
C ASP A 144 2.55 13.69 2.12
N ARG A 145 3.14 13.35 3.27
CA ARG A 145 4.33 14.00 3.80
C ARG A 145 5.48 13.00 3.89
N PRO A 146 6.64 13.27 3.28
CA PRO A 146 7.86 12.50 3.54
C PRO A 146 8.20 12.48 5.03
N ALA A 147 8.60 11.33 5.56
CA ALA A 147 8.99 11.20 6.96
C ALA A 147 10.35 11.85 7.26
N SER A 148 11.16 12.12 6.24
CA SER A 148 12.54 12.59 6.37
C SER A 148 12.94 13.51 5.21
N SER A 149 13.91 14.38 5.47
CA SER A 149 14.61 15.14 4.39
C SER A 149 15.47 14.25 3.49
N MET A 150 15.73 13.00 3.85
CA MET A 150 16.48 12.02 3.08
C MET A 150 15.57 11.16 2.16
N TRP A 151 14.26 11.40 2.18
CA TRP A 151 13.28 10.59 1.47
C TRP A 151 13.56 10.48 -0.03
N LEU A 152 13.80 11.60 -0.70
CA LEU A 152 14.07 11.60 -2.13
C LEU A 152 15.36 10.82 -2.47
N ARG A 153 16.42 11.02 -1.69
CA ARG A 153 17.68 10.29 -1.83
C ARG A 153 17.49 8.79 -1.70
N LYS A 154 16.72 8.33 -0.68
CA LYS A 154 16.45 6.90 -0.46
C LYS A 154 15.57 6.29 -1.55
N MET A 155 14.65 7.06 -2.13
CA MET A 155 13.89 6.64 -3.31
C MET A 155 14.79 6.56 -4.54
N ALA A 156 15.60 7.60 -4.79
CA ALA A 156 16.47 7.68 -5.95
C ALA A 156 17.59 6.62 -5.96
N ALA A 157 18.08 6.22 -4.81
CA ALA A 157 19.05 5.12 -4.66
C ALA A 157 18.57 3.76 -5.23
N LYS A 158 17.26 3.63 -5.49
CA LYS A 158 16.66 2.44 -6.13
C LYS A 158 16.32 2.65 -7.62
N MET A 159 16.62 3.82 -8.17
CA MET A 159 16.31 4.21 -9.56
C MET A 159 17.51 3.93 -10.47
N ASP A 160 17.69 2.70 -10.90
CA ASP A 160 18.76 2.31 -11.82
C ASP A 160 18.26 2.05 -13.26
N LYS A 161 19.19 1.64 -14.14
CA LYS A 161 18.91 1.41 -15.56
C LYS A 161 17.95 0.25 -15.82
N ASP A 162 17.97 -0.76 -14.95
CA ASP A 162 17.18 -1.99 -15.08
C ASP A 162 15.85 -1.92 -14.33
N THR A 163 15.53 -0.75 -13.77
CA THR A 163 14.32 -0.50 -12.99
C THR A 163 13.48 0.55 -13.68
N ASN A 164 12.19 0.34 -13.77
CA ASN A 164 11.24 1.35 -14.24
C ASN A 164 10.18 1.71 -13.20
N LEU A 165 10.19 1.03 -12.04
CA LEU A 165 9.21 1.22 -10.98
C LEU A 165 9.87 1.07 -9.60
N VAL A 166 9.80 2.09 -8.77
CA VAL A 166 10.23 2.03 -7.36
C VAL A 166 9.03 2.29 -6.46
N LEU A 167 8.74 1.37 -5.52
CA LEU A 167 7.64 1.51 -4.57
C LEU A 167 8.19 1.79 -3.17
N GLY A 168 7.73 2.87 -2.55
CA GLY A 168 8.00 3.19 -1.16
C GLY A 168 6.86 2.73 -0.24
N TYR A 169 7.15 2.68 1.06
CA TYR A 169 6.16 2.42 2.09
C TYR A 169 5.43 3.69 2.48
N SER A 170 4.13 3.58 2.77
CA SER A 170 3.35 4.65 3.39
C SER A 170 2.39 4.12 4.43
N ASN A 171 2.13 4.94 5.44
CA ASN A 171 1.05 4.69 6.40
C ASN A 171 0.35 6.00 6.75
N TYR A 172 -0.78 5.88 7.42
CA TYR A 172 -1.49 7.03 7.95
C TYR A 172 -0.75 7.63 9.16
N ASP A 173 -0.98 8.91 9.38
CA ASP A 173 -0.52 9.61 10.58
C ASP A 173 -0.85 8.82 11.87
N PRO A 174 0.00 8.87 12.91
CA PRO A 174 -0.23 8.22 14.19
C PRO A 174 -1.59 8.51 14.85
N GLU A 175 -2.19 9.66 14.60
CA GLU A 175 -3.53 10.02 15.09
C GLU A 175 -4.68 9.27 14.39
N ALA A 176 -4.42 8.63 13.26
CA ALA A 176 -5.42 7.84 12.56
C ALA A 176 -5.82 6.61 13.38
N LYS A 177 -7.06 6.15 13.18
CA LYS A 177 -7.58 4.97 13.87
C LYS A 177 -6.60 3.80 13.77
N PRO A 178 -6.25 3.16 14.89
CA PRO A 178 -5.26 2.09 14.91
C PRO A 178 -5.56 0.94 13.93
N TYR A 179 -6.86 0.61 13.74
CA TYR A 179 -7.27 -0.39 12.75
C TYR A 179 -6.93 0.04 11.29
N TYR A 180 -7.06 1.33 10.94
CA TYR A 180 -6.73 1.80 9.58
C TYR A 180 -5.23 1.68 9.30
N ARG A 181 -4.41 2.03 10.30
CA ARG A 181 -2.95 1.89 10.26
C ARG A 181 -2.53 0.41 10.16
N PHE A 182 -3.18 -0.46 10.93
CA PHE A 182 -2.95 -1.91 10.88
C PHE A 182 -3.32 -2.50 9.50
N ASP A 183 -4.50 -2.16 8.96
CA ASP A 183 -4.96 -2.65 7.66
C ASP A 183 -4.04 -2.17 6.52
N ARG A 184 -3.57 -0.91 6.59
CA ARG A 184 -2.58 -0.36 5.65
C ARG A 184 -1.27 -1.14 5.74
N LEU A 185 -0.68 -1.25 6.91
CA LEU A 185 0.59 -1.96 7.13
C LEU A 185 0.52 -3.40 6.62
N ARG A 186 -0.56 -4.11 6.92
CA ARG A 186 -0.74 -5.49 6.47
C ARG A 186 -0.82 -5.60 4.94
N ASN A 187 -1.51 -4.69 4.29
CA ASN A 187 -1.60 -4.64 2.83
C ASN A 187 -0.24 -4.27 2.22
N GLU A 188 0.44 -3.27 2.74
CA GLU A 188 1.77 -2.85 2.29
C GLU A 188 2.81 -3.97 2.43
N CYS A 189 2.86 -4.70 3.54
CA CYS A 189 3.73 -5.87 3.69
C CYS A 189 3.51 -6.90 2.58
N TYR A 190 2.25 -7.10 2.16
CA TYR A 190 1.94 -8.01 1.06
C TYR A 190 2.36 -7.44 -0.30
N LEU A 191 2.07 -6.17 -0.57
CA LEU A 191 2.29 -5.52 -1.86
C LEU A 191 3.77 -5.26 -2.14
N LEU A 192 4.49 -4.71 -1.18
CA LEU A 192 5.93 -4.45 -1.28
C LEU A 192 6.71 -5.76 -1.47
N ARG A 193 6.32 -6.84 -0.78
CA ARG A 193 6.92 -8.15 -1.03
C ARG A 193 6.65 -8.68 -2.45
N LYS A 194 5.50 -8.35 -3.06
CA LYS A 194 5.25 -8.68 -4.46
C LYS A 194 6.13 -7.84 -5.38
N ALA A 195 6.27 -6.57 -5.08
CA ALA A 195 7.13 -5.67 -5.83
C ALA A 195 8.62 -6.09 -5.76
N SER A 196 9.12 -6.47 -4.57
CA SER A 196 10.51 -6.94 -4.41
C SER A 196 10.82 -8.21 -5.22
N ARG A 197 9.79 -8.96 -5.62
CA ARG A 197 9.89 -10.16 -6.46
C ARG A 197 9.55 -9.90 -7.93
N LYS A 198 9.60 -8.65 -8.37
CA LYS A 198 9.25 -8.22 -9.73
C LYS A 198 7.83 -8.64 -10.17
N THR A 199 6.93 -8.74 -9.22
CA THR A 199 5.51 -9.09 -9.47
C THR A 199 4.57 -8.04 -8.87
N ALA A 200 4.99 -6.77 -8.89
CA ALA A 200 4.14 -5.65 -8.49
C ALA A 200 2.87 -5.62 -9.34
N TYR A 201 1.74 -5.25 -8.73
CA TYR A 201 0.48 -5.11 -9.47
C TYR A 201 -0.40 -3.96 -8.98
N ARG A 202 -0.11 -3.36 -7.83
CA ARG A 202 -0.75 -2.17 -7.28
C ARG A 202 0.01 -1.64 -6.06
N THR A 203 -0.35 -0.45 -5.60
CA THR A 203 0.04 0.15 -4.33
C THR A 203 -1.19 0.56 -3.50
N GLU A 204 -0.97 1.03 -2.28
CA GLU A 204 -1.99 1.65 -1.42
C GLU A 204 -1.86 3.19 -1.41
N SER A 205 -0.79 3.78 -1.96
CA SER A 205 -0.48 5.21 -1.87
C SER A 205 0.27 5.75 -3.06
N GLY A 206 0.49 7.07 -3.07
CA GLY A 206 1.28 7.80 -4.04
C GLY A 206 2.80 7.62 -3.93
N ASN A 207 3.35 7.06 -2.83
CA ASN A 207 4.80 6.92 -2.63
C ASN A 207 5.43 5.91 -3.61
N PHE A 208 5.49 6.23 -4.89
CA PHE A 208 6.16 5.43 -5.90
C PHE A 208 6.74 6.29 -7.02
N ALA A 209 7.77 5.77 -7.66
CA ALA A 209 8.42 6.39 -8.79
C ALA A 209 8.35 5.51 -10.03
N PHE A 210 8.31 6.14 -11.21
CA PHE A 210 8.27 5.48 -12.51
C PHE A 210 8.95 6.35 -13.57
N ARG A 211 9.26 5.77 -14.75
CA ARG A 211 9.85 6.48 -15.86
C ARG A 211 8.81 7.28 -16.64
N ARG A 212 9.12 8.53 -16.94
CA ARG A 212 8.29 9.41 -17.76
C ARG A 212 8.06 8.84 -19.15
N SER A 213 9.12 8.32 -19.77
CA SER A 213 9.04 7.65 -21.08
C SER A 213 8.01 6.52 -21.09
N GLU A 214 8.01 5.64 -20.08
CA GLU A 214 7.01 4.56 -19.93
C GLU A 214 5.57 5.08 -19.92
N PHE A 215 5.32 6.19 -19.23
CA PHE A 215 3.99 6.78 -19.20
C PHE A 215 3.55 7.30 -20.56
N LEU A 216 4.47 7.94 -21.30
CA LEU A 216 4.17 8.51 -22.60
C LEU A 216 4.02 7.44 -23.69
N GLU A 217 4.92 6.46 -23.72
CA GLU A 217 4.90 5.35 -24.68
C GLU A 217 3.68 4.43 -24.53
N GLN A 218 3.20 4.26 -23.31
CA GLN A 218 2.01 3.45 -23.01
C GLN A 218 0.71 4.27 -22.96
N ASP A 219 0.71 5.50 -23.48
CA ASP A 219 -0.45 6.41 -23.51
C ASP A 219 -1.12 6.62 -22.16
N GLY A 220 -0.35 6.61 -21.08
CA GLY A 220 -0.82 6.87 -19.72
C GLY A 220 -2.00 5.99 -19.30
N TYR A 221 -3.17 6.59 -19.15
CA TYR A 221 -4.39 5.89 -18.71
C TYR A 221 -5.27 5.35 -19.83
N LEU A 222 -4.79 5.31 -21.08
CA LEU A 222 -5.57 4.75 -22.18
C LEU A 222 -6.00 3.32 -21.85
N GLY A 223 -7.28 3.01 -22.06
CA GLY A 223 -7.92 1.75 -21.66
C GLY A 223 -8.54 1.74 -20.26
N ASN A 224 -8.23 2.76 -19.40
CA ASN A 224 -8.71 2.82 -18.02
C ASN A 224 -9.39 4.18 -17.68
N LEU A 225 -9.70 4.99 -18.67
CA LEU A 225 -10.28 6.33 -18.51
C LEU A 225 -11.67 6.29 -17.87
N GLN A 226 -12.44 5.23 -18.14
CA GLN A 226 -13.79 5.07 -17.65
C GLN A 226 -13.92 4.91 -16.13
N TYR A 227 -12.84 4.57 -15.42
CA TYR A 227 -12.86 4.42 -13.97
C TYR A 227 -12.53 5.72 -13.25
N VAL A 228 -13.30 6.05 -12.21
CA VAL A 228 -13.00 7.20 -11.34
C VAL A 228 -11.73 6.99 -10.54
N GLY A 229 -11.58 5.82 -9.91
CA GLY A 229 -10.39 5.44 -9.15
C GLY A 229 -9.34 4.69 -9.99
N GLY A 230 -8.27 4.25 -9.33
CA GLY A 230 -7.22 3.44 -9.94
C GLY A 230 -6.08 4.27 -10.54
N GLU A 231 -5.93 5.52 -10.11
CA GLU A 231 -4.87 6.42 -10.59
C GLU A 231 -3.46 5.88 -10.34
N TYR A 232 -3.23 5.17 -9.25
CA TYR A 232 -1.93 4.56 -8.93
C TYR A 232 -1.87 3.11 -9.38
N GLU A 233 -2.94 2.36 -9.11
CA GLU A 233 -3.01 0.92 -9.37
C GLU A 233 -2.83 0.59 -10.85
N PHE A 234 -3.46 1.35 -11.76
CA PHE A 234 -3.33 1.10 -13.19
C PHE A 234 -1.92 1.41 -13.71
N LEU A 235 -1.26 2.46 -13.21
CA LEU A 235 0.11 2.77 -13.60
C LEU A 235 1.08 1.66 -13.16
N ILE A 236 1.02 1.27 -11.89
CA ILE A 236 1.86 0.18 -11.38
C ILE A 236 1.58 -1.11 -12.13
N ASN A 237 0.30 -1.40 -12.43
CA ASN A 237 -0.08 -2.61 -13.17
C ASN A 237 0.47 -2.63 -14.59
N LYS A 238 0.52 -1.48 -15.27
CA LYS A 238 1.13 -1.34 -16.59
C LYS A 238 2.65 -1.49 -16.53
N PHE A 239 3.31 -0.68 -15.70
CA PHE A 239 4.77 -0.54 -15.71
C PHE A 239 5.49 -1.74 -15.10
N ALA A 240 4.86 -2.47 -14.19
CA ALA A 240 5.45 -3.67 -13.59
C ALA A 240 5.72 -4.82 -14.58
N ARG A 241 5.27 -4.71 -15.83
CA ARG A 241 5.41 -5.76 -16.85
C ARG A 241 6.68 -5.66 -17.66
N THR A 242 7.18 -4.44 -17.87
CA THR A 242 8.23 -4.17 -18.87
C THR A 242 9.63 -4.45 -18.31
N TYR A 243 9.90 -4.01 -17.07
CA TYR A 243 11.21 -4.16 -16.40
C TYR A 243 11.04 -4.57 -14.94
N GLY A 244 12.12 -4.46 -14.16
CA GLY A 244 12.10 -4.77 -12.74
C GLY A 244 11.42 -3.70 -11.90
N SER A 245 10.76 -4.13 -10.82
CA SER A 245 10.36 -3.24 -9.73
C SER A 245 11.30 -3.38 -8.55
N ARG A 246 11.60 -2.28 -7.88
CA ARG A 246 12.35 -2.22 -6.62
C ARG A 246 11.50 -1.62 -5.51
N ILE A 247 11.94 -1.77 -4.27
CA ILE A 247 11.27 -1.23 -3.11
C ILE A 247 12.22 -0.34 -2.31
N ALA A 248 11.69 0.77 -1.80
CA ALA A 248 12.37 1.65 -0.85
C ALA A 248 11.66 1.54 0.50
N VAL A 249 12.26 0.78 1.43
CA VAL A 249 11.67 0.40 2.72
C VAL A 249 12.55 0.75 3.91
N SER A 250 13.52 1.64 3.73
CA SER A 250 14.20 2.30 4.85
C SER A 250 13.25 3.31 5.51
N PRO A 251 13.34 3.54 6.82
CA PRO A 251 12.48 4.50 7.53
C PRO A 251 12.50 5.90 6.92
N GLU A 252 13.65 6.33 6.42
CA GLU A 252 13.80 7.64 5.78
C GLU A 252 13.02 7.75 4.46
N ALA A 253 12.72 6.63 3.79
CA ALA A 253 11.94 6.59 2.54
C ALA A 253 10.43 6.54 2.77
N PHE A 254 9.96 6.56 4.02
CA PHE A 254 8.55 6.46 4.33
C PHE A 254 7.80 7.76 4.04
N VAL A 255 6.52 7.58 3.75
CA VAL A 255 5.55 8.67 3.59
C VAL A 255 4.43 8.50 4.60
N ILE A 256 4.06 9.59 5.24
CA ILE A 256 2.95 9.67 6.19
C ILE A 256 1.79 10.37 5.49
N GLU A 257 0.67 9.66 5.34
CA GLU A 257 -0.57 10.18 4.80
C GLU A 257 -1.43 10.76 5.93
N ASP A 258 -2.02 11.92 5.74
CA ASP A 258 -2.91 12.56 6.71
C ASP A 258 -4.04 11.63 7.18
N VAL A 259 -4.62 11.96 8.34
CA VAL A 259 -5.70 11.18 8.95
C VAL A 259 -6.92 11.08 8.02
N PRO A 260 -7.27 9.88 7.54
CA PRO A 260 -8.40 9.73 6.63
C PRO A 260 -9.72 9.85 7.38
N THR A 261 -10.69 10.54 6.79
CA THR A 261 -12.07 10.42 7.26
C THR A 261 -12.60 9.00 7.05
N LYS A 262 -13.59 8.59 7.85
CA LYS A 262 -14.21 7.26 7.68
C LYS A 262 -14.76 7.06 6.25
N LYS A 263 -15.30 8.12 5.65
CA LYS A 263 -15.83 8.11 4.27
C LYS A 263 -14.69 7.91 3.25
N ALA A 264 -13.60 8.66 3.38
CA ALA A 264 -12.44 8.56 2.49
C ALA A 264 -11.80 7.17 2.55
N TRP A 265 -11.56 6.63 3.77
CA TRP A 265 -11.02 5.28 3.94
C TRP A 265 -11.90 4.21 3.30
N PHE A 266 -13.23 4.33 3.46
CA PHE A 266 -14.19 3.38 2.89
C PHE A 266 -14.27 3.50 1.36
N ASN A 267 -14.33 4.71 0.82
CA ASN A 267 -14.39 4.98 -0.61
C ASN A 267 -13.17 4.41 -1.34
N ARG A 268 -11.96 4.55 -0.78
CA ARG A 268 -10.76 3.93 -1.33
C ARG A 268 -10.94 2.41 -1.51
N LYS A 269 -11.52 1.71 -0.53
CA LYS A 269 -11.80 0.26 -0.63
C LYS A 269 -12.86 -0.06 -1.70
N LEU A 270 -13.87 0.81 -1.87
CA LEU A 270 -14.91 0.66 -2.89
C LEU A 270 -14.32 0.86 -4.30
N TYR A 271 -13.52 1.91 -4.51
CA TYR A 271 -12.84 2.15 -5.78
C TYR A 271 -11.89 1.00 -6.14
N LEU A 272 -11.10 0.53 -5.19
CA LEU A 272 -10.28 -0.65 -5.42
C LEU A 272 -11.12 -1.89 -5.79
N LYS A 273 -12.30 -2.05 -5.17
CA LYS A 273 -13.20 -3.17 -5.49
C LYS A 273 -13.74 -3.07 -6.90
N SER A 274 -14.04 -1.85 -7.39
CA SER A 274 -14.55 -1.63 -8.75
C SER A 274 -13.54 -1.99 -9.84
N ILE A 275 -12.27 -1.59 -9.66
CA ILE A 275 -11.20 -1.80 -10.65
C ILE A 275 -10.48 -3.16 -10.53
N ARG A 276 -10.69 -3.88 -9.44
CA ARG A 276 -9.92 -5.08 -9.08
C ARG A 276 -9.93 -6.19 -10.15
N LYS A 277 -10.96 -6.26 -10.97
CA LYS A 277 -11.08 -7.27 -12.04
C LYS A 277 -10.15 -6.96 -13.21
N ASP A 278 -9.90 -5.68 -13.45
CA ASP A 278 -9.14 -5.18 -14.59
C ASP A 278 -7.64 -5.04 -14.28
N LEU A 279 -7.25 -5.23 -13.01
CA LEU A 279 -5.85 -5.34 -12.64
C LEU A 279 -5.33 -6.73 -12.95
N GLU A 280 -4.33 -6.82 -13.79
CA GLU A 280 -3.64 -8.06 -14.08
C GLU A 280 -2.79 -8.52 -12.91
N ARG A 281 -2.92 -9.77 -12.57
CA ARG A 281 -2.19 -10.41 -11.50
C ARG A 281 -2.17 -11.91 -11.68
N THR A 282 -1.11 -12.56 -11.21
CA THR A 282 -0.97 -14.01 -11.27
C THR A 282 -2.05 -14.70 -10.42
N SER A 283 -2.45 -15.91 -10.80
CA SER A 283 -3.37 -16.74 -10.01
C SER A 283 -2.85 -16.98 -8.59
N ALA A 284 -1.54 -17.19 -8.44
CA ALA A 284 -0.89 -17.31 -7.14
C ALA A 284 -1.03 -16.05 -6.27
N ALA A 285 -0.99 -14.85 -6.85
CA ALA A 285 -1.21 -13.60 -6.11
C ALA A 285 -2.66 -13.45 -5.65
N ARG A 286 -3.61 -13.98 -6.42
CA ARG A 286 -5.04 -14.00 -6.03
C ARG A 286 -5.29 -14.96 -4.88
N SER A 287 -4.79 -16.19 -4.99
CA SER A 287 -5.03 -17.26 -4.01
C SER A 287 -4.32 -17.02 -2.68
N LEU A 288 -3.07 -16.60 -2.67
CA LEU A 288 -2.31 -16.38 -1.43
C LEU A 288 -2.91 -15.32 -0.52
N TYR A 289 -3.47 -14.24 -1.11
CA TYR A 289 -4.11 -13.20 -0.30
C TYR A 289 -5.40 -13.67 0.39
N VAL A 290 -6.12 -14.61 -0.24
CA VAL A 290 -7.33 -15.23 0.34
C VAL A 290 -6.96 -16.36 1.27
N ALA A 291 -5.95 -17.15 0.91
CA ALA A 291 -5.51 -18.32 1.68
C ALA A 291 -5.08 -17.97 3.10
N ASP A 292 -4.39 -16.84 3.32
CA ASP A 292 -4.02 -16.41 4.67
C ASP A 292 -5.25 -16.33 5.59
N LEU A 293 -6.29 -15.60 5.17
CA LEU A 293 -7.51 -15.47 5.97
C LEU A 293 -8.25 -16.81 6.11
N LEU A 294 -8.34 -17.57 5.04
CA LEU A 294 -9.01 -18.87 5.06
C LEU A 294 -8.37 -19.80 6.08
N PHE A 295 -7.05 -20.00 6.01
CA PHE A 295 -6.34 -20.89 6.92
C PHE A 295 -6.31 -20.35 8.35
N MET A 296 -6.29 -19.04 8.55
CA MET A 296 -6.44 -18.44 9.86
C MET A 296 -7.78 -18.85 10.51
N TYR A 297 -8.90 -18.66 9.80
CA TYR A 297 -10.22 -19.00 10.35
C TYR A 297 -10.40 -20.50 10.51
N LEU A 298 -9.96 -21.31 9.52
CA LEU A 298 -10.01 -22.78 9.65
C LEU A 298 -9.23 -23.26 10.86
N ASN A 299 -8.06 -22.66 11.15
CA ASN A 299 -7.26 -23.02 12.31
C ASN A 299 -8.01 -22.73 13.62
N TYR A 300 -8.59 -21.54 13.78
CA TYR A 300 -9.34 -21.22 14.99
C TYR A 300 -10.61 -22.08 15.14
N ILE A 301 -11.34 -22.34 14.05
CA ILE A 301 -12.51 -23.20 14.05
C ILE A 301 -12.12 -24.63 14.45
N ALA A 302 -11.02 -25.16 13.89
CA ALA A 302 -10.54 -26.50 14.22
C ALA A 302 -10.10 -26.62 15.69
N ILE A 303 -9.41 -25.59 16.22
CA ILE A 303 -9.02 -25.55 17.65
C ILE A 303 -10.26 -25.58 18.55
N ILE A 304 -11.26 -24.74 18.26
CA ILE A 304 -12.50 -24.68 19.05
C ILE A 304 -13.26 -26.01 18.96
N ALA A 305 -13.40 -26.59 17.77
CA ALA A 305 -14.08 -27.85 17.56
C ALA A 305 -13.36 -29.00 18.28
N ALA A 306 -12.05 -29.09 18.21
CA ALA A 306 -11.24 -30.08 18.89
C ALA A 306 -11.35 -29.94 20.43
N ALA A 307 -11.30 -28.71 20.94
CA ALA A 307 -11.48 -28.43 22.36
C ALA A 307 -12.87 -28.84 22.86
N ALA A 308 -13.95 -28.51 22.12
CA ALA A 308 -15.30 -28.90 22.46
C ALA A 308 -15.48 -30.41 22.43
N TYR A 309 -15.02 -31.09 21.39
CA TYR A 309 -15.08 -32.54 21.27
C TYR A 309 -14.31 -33.23 22.41
N SER A 310 -13.10 -32.76 22.73
CA SER A 310 -12.27 -33.32 23.79
C SER A 310 -12.91 -33.15 25.18
N GLY A 311 -13.62 -32.05 25.43
CA GLY A 311 -14.38 -31.84 26.66
C GLY A 311 -15.54 -32.83 26.79
N LEU A 312 -16.27 -33.10 25.70
CA LEU A 312 -17.40 -34.06 25.70
C LEU A 312 -16.95 -35.51 25.86
N THR A 313 -15.78 -35.86 25.31
CA THR A 313 -15.24 -37.22 25.29
C THR A 313 -14.21 -37.48 26.39
N MET A 314 -13.96 -36.51 27.28
CA MET A 314 -12.91 -36.55 28.31
C MET A 314 -11.51 -36.90 27.75
N ASN A 315 -11.23 -36.49 26.52
CA ASN A 315 -9.94 -36.73 25.87
C ASN A 315 -8.93 -35.63 26.23
N TRP A 316 -8.25 -35.79 27.36
CA TRP A 316 -7.31 -34.80 27.91
C TRP A 316 -6.10 -34.52 26.99
N ILE A 317 -5.67 -35.53 26.17
CA ILE A 317 -4.56 -35.35 25.22
C ILE A 317 -4.95 -34.36 24.13
N LEU A 318 -6.15 -34.54 23.55
CA LEU A 318 -6.65 -33.65 22.50
C LEU A 318 -6.95 -32.24 23.06
N LEU A 319 -7.44 -32.15 24.31
CA LEU A 319 -7.66 -30.87 25.00
C LEU A 319 -6.36 -30.11 25.21
N GLY A 320 -5.34 -30.79 25.72
CA GLY A 320 -4.00 -30.20 25.92
C GLY A 320 -3.37 -29.75 24.60
N THR A 321 -3.51 -30.55 23.52
CA THR A 321 -3.04 -30.20 22.18
C THR A 321 -3.78 -28.99 21.64
N SER A 322 -5.11 -28.91 21.82
CA SER A 322 -5.89 -27.74 21.37
C SER A 322 -5.47 -26.45 22.09
N ALA A 323 -5.22 -26.53 23.41
CA ALA A 323 -4.72 -25.39 24.17
C ALA A 323 -3.31 -24.98 23.70
N LEU A 324 -2.41 -25.93 23.48
CA LEU A 324 -1.05 -25.67 22.98
C LEU A 324 -1.08 -25.04 21.59
N THR A 325 -1.88 -25.55 20.67
CA THR A 325 -1.99 -25.00 19.30
C THR A 325 -2.59 -23.60 19.30
N LEU A 326 -3.52 -23.29 20.20
CA LEU A 326 -4.04 -21.92 20.37
C LEU A 326 -2.93 -20.96 20.81
N ILE A 327 -2.17 -21.34 21.84
CA ILE A 327 -1.03 -20.54 22.34
C ILE A 327 0.00 -20.32 21.22
N LEU A 328 0.38 -21.38 20.51
CA LEU A 328 1.33 -21.28 19.40
C LEU A 328 0.82 -20.38 18.28
N THR A 329 -0.46 -20.46 17.93
CA THR A 329 -1.09 -19.59 16.93
C THR A 329 -0.99 -18.13 17.33
N ILE A 330 -1.46 -17.78 18.51
CA ILE A 330 -1.47 -16.40 19.01
C ILE A 330 -0.03 -15.87 19.09
N THR A 331 0.88 -16.63 19.68
CA THR A 331 2.29 -16.25 19.84
C THR A 331 2.96 -16.03 18.48
N SER A 332 2.79 -16.94 17.53
CA SER A 332 3.39 -16.80 16.19
C SER A 332 2.89 -15.55 15.45
N ARG A 333 1.59 -15.22 15.56
CA ARG A 333 0.99 -14.03 14.95
C ARG A 333 1.49 -12.75 15.60
N ILE A 334 1.56 -12.69 16.93
CA ILE A 334 2.10 -11.55 17.68
C ILE A 334 3.59 -11.34 17.34
N LEU A 335 4.39 -12.39 17.33
CA LEU A 335 5.82 -12.29 17.00
C LEU A 335 6.05 -11.85 15.55
N SER A 336 5.24 -12.33 14.62
CA SER A 336 5.29 -11.90 13.22
C SER A 336 4.92 -10.42 13.07
N ALA A 337 3.85 -9.98 13.72
CA ALA A 337 3.45 -8.58 13.73
C ALA A 337 4.50 -7.68 14.40
N ARG A 338 5.12 -8.12 15.50
CA ARG A 338 6.21 -7.38 16.17
C ARG A 338 7.37 -7.10 15.23
N LYS A 339 7.77 -8.07 14.39
CA LYS A 339 8.82 -7.87 13.38
C LYS A 339 8.43 -6.80 12.36
N ALA A 340 7.20 -6.87 11.84
CA ALA A 340 6.70 -5.88 10.90
C ALA A 340 6.57 -4.49 11.53
N TYR A 341 6.03 -4.38 12.76
CA TYR A 341 5.89 -3.12 13.48
C TYR A 341 7.24 -2.45 13.71
N ARG A 342 8.27 -3.21 14.09
CA ARG A 342 9.63 -2.67 14.23
C ARG A 342 10.22 -2.21 12.91
N LYS A 343 10.08 -3.00 11.83
CA LYS A 343 10.63 -2.65 10.52
C LYS A 343 10.00 -1.40 9.92
N PHE A 344 8.70 -1.24 10.09
CA PHE A 344 7.93 -0.14 9.53
C PHE A 344 7.59 0.96 10.55
N GLU A 345 8.27 0.96 11.69
CA GLU A 345 8.10 1.96 12.77
C GLU A 345 6.63 2.20 13.14
N ALA A 346 5.83 1.12 13.09
CA ALA A 346 4.41 1.22 13.37
C ALA A 346 4.17 1.21 14.89
N ASP A 347 3.75 2.34 15.44
CA ASP A 347 3.29 2.46 16.82
C ASP A 347 1.88 1.88 16.96
N LEU A 348 1.80 0.56 17.11
CA LEU A 348 0.57 -0.20 17.28
C LEU A 348 0.74 -1.23 18.41
N SER A 349 -0.32 -1.38 19.21
CA SER A 349 -0.32 -2.38 20.29
C SER A 349 -0.31 -3.81 19.74
N LEU A 350 0.62 -4.63 20.21
CA LEU A 350 0.73 -6.03 19.81
C LEU A 350 -0.46 -6.88 20.25
N TRP A 351 -1.11 -6.52 21.37
CA TRP A 351 -2.26 -7.25 21.88
C TRP A 351 -3.50 -7.10 21.00
N THR A 352 -3.59 -6.02 20.22
CA THR A 352 -4.73 -5.78 19.33
C THR A 352 -4.64 -6.54 18.01
N VAL A 353 -3.48 -7.13 17.66
CA VAL A 353 -3.25 -7.83 16.40
C VAL A 353 -4.33 -8.87 16.13
N VAL A 354 -4.56 -9.77 17.08
CA VAL A 354 -5.53 -10.86 16.91
C VAL A 354 -6.93 -10.31 16.67
N PHE A 355 -7.35 -9.29 17.44
CA PHE A 355 -8.66 -8.65 17.27
C PHE A 355 -8.79 -7.96 15.90
N TYR A 356 -7.75 -7.30 15.45
CA TYR A 356 -7.75 -6.65 14.14
C TYR A 356 -7.78 -7.67 12.99
N GLU A 357 -7.06 -8.77 13.12
CA GLU A 357 -7.10 -9.85 12.13
C GLU A 357 -8.49 -10.47 12.01
N PHE A 358 -9.16 -10.73 13.14
CA PHE A 358 -10.56 -11.17 13.12
C PHE A 358 -11.51 -10.14 12.51
N SER A 359 -11.30 -8.86 12.74
CA SER A 359 -12.17 -7.80 12.21
C SER A 359 -12.06 -7.62 10.67
N ILE A 360 -10.99 -8.12 10.03
CA ILE A 360 -10.77 -7.98 8.58
C ILE A 360 -11.95 -8.53 7.77
N VAL A 361 -12.49 -9.69 8.13
CA VAL A 361 -13.61 -10.30 7.40
C VAL A 361 -14.86 -9.43 7.48
N PHE A 362 -15.17 -8.88 8.64
CA PHE A 362 -16.35 -8.01 8.82
C PHE A 362 -16.21 -6.74 7.98
N HIS A 363 -15.01 -6.14 7.94
CA HIS A 363 -14.74 -4.97 7.08
C HIS A 363 -14.84 -5.33 5.60
N LYS A 364 -14.29 -6.48 5.18
CA LYS A 364 -14.41 -6.95 3.79
C LYS A 364 -15.86 -7.23 3.40
N LEU A 365 -16.63 -7.87 4.26
CA LEU A 365 -18.06 -8.09 4.03
C LEU A 365 -18.82 -6.77 3.90
N SER A 366 -18.55 -5.82 4.79
CA SER A 366 -19.14 -4.48 4.74
C SER A 366 -18.81 -3.76 3.41
N VAL A 367 -17.58 -3.86 2.92
CA VAL A 367 -17.20 -3.31 1.60
C VAL A 367 -17.94 -4.03 0.47
N ILE A 368 -18.05 -5.37 0.52
CA ILE A 368 -18.77 -6.14 -0.51
C ILE A 368 -20.25 -5.76 -0.54
N LEU A 369 -20.90 -5.68 0.61
CA LEU A 369 -22.32 -5.31 0.71
C LEU A 369 -22.56 -3.89 0.18
N ARG A 370 -21.76 -2.91 0.64
CA ARG A 370 -21.87 -1.53 0.16
C ARG A 370 -21.61 -1.41 -1.35
N TYR A 371 -20.61 -2.14 -1.88
CA TYR A 371 -20.35 -2.15 -3.32
C TYR A 371 -21.51 -2.74 -4.13
N ARG A 372 -22.20 -3.75 -3.59
CA ARG A 372 -23.40 -4.32 -4.23
C ARG A 372 -24.61 -3.36 -4.22
N MET A 373 -24.71 -2.54 -3.17
CA MET A 373 -25.80 -1.57 -2.98
C MET A 373 -25.50 -0.22 -3.63
N ALA A 374 -24.25 0.07 -3.97
CA ALA A 374 -23.85 1.31 -4.61
C ALA A 374 -24.25 1.33 -6.08
N ASP A 375 -24.55 2.53 -6.58
CA ASP A 375 -24.73 2.75 -8.01
C ASP A 375 -23.38 2.52 -8.72
N LYS A 376 -23.39 1.69 -9.74
CA LYS A 376 -22.16 1.38 -10.51
C LYS A 376 -21.63 2.59 -11.26
N TYR A 377 -22.50 3.55 -11.60
CA TYR A 377 -22.11 4.80 -12.23
C TYR A 377 -21.28 5.71 -11.33
N ASP A 378 -21.33 5.52 -10.00
CA ASP A 378 -20.45 6.26 -9.08
C ASP A 378 -18.95 5.90 -9.24
N PHE A 379 -18.66 4.76 -9.88
CA PHE A 379 -17.30 4.29 -10.14
C PHE A 379 -16.79 4.59 -11.55
N THR A 380 -17.63 5.19 -12.39
CA THR A 380 -17.30 5.53 -13.77
C THR A 380 -17.37 7.04 -14.01
N THR A 381 -16.51 7.54 -14.90
CA THR A 381 -16.44 8.97 -15.23
C THR A 381 -17.60 9.43 -16.12
N HIS A 382 -18.21 8.51 -16.87
CA HIS A 382 -19.34 8.80 -17.76
C HIS A 382 -20.64 8.44 -17.06
N LYS A 383 -21.31 9.47 -16.53
CA LYS A 383 -22.72 9.36 -16.17
C LYS A 383 -23.51 9.65 -17.45
N LEU A 384 -24.05 8.62 -18.06
CA LEU A 384 -25.01 8.74 -19.15
C LEU A 384 -26.33 9.27 -18.63
#